data_1c7abe1b86e078453005b93c76b2a6da
#
_entry.id   1c7abe1b86e078453005b93c76b2a6da
#
_cell.length_a   1.000
_cell.length_b   1.000
_cell.length_c   1.000
_cell.angle_alpha   90.00
_cell.angle_beta   90.00
_cell.angle_gamma   90.00
#
_symmetry.space_group_name_H-M   'P 1'
#
loop_
_entity.id
_entity.type
_entity.pdbx_description
1 polymer ?
#
loop_
_entity_poly.entity_id
_entity_poly.type
_entity_poly.pdbx_seq_one_letter_code
_entity_poly.pdbx_strand_id
1 'polypeptide(L)'
;GHATDLYCQAYFVYDSKKSGGLTQSHLRFGHSPIRSPYLVSAADFVACHTPSYVHKYDMAKNLKEGGTFLLNCGWDLDGLEKNLPASMKRTLARKHAKFYTIDAISIARKLGLGSRTNTILQAAFFTLTGVIPIDQAVTEMKDAIYKTYYKKKGQEVVDMNNASIDHGINELVEVQIPDAWLNAQGTPVENHNPAFIQDVVEVMNRQEGDVLPVSTMVKYGLEDGTWPAGTTKFEKRGAAVEVPVWNAAKCIQCNQCALVCPHAAIRPILLDESEETKKPAGFETVPAKGLKQYTYRMQVSPYDCTGCGSCVNVCLAKDCALEMKPLDSQLKEAPNWTFAVEEVEIKKDAVSAKNVKASQFAKPYFEFSGACAGCGETPYIKLVTQLFGDRMYITNASGCSSAYGGSTPSSPYCTDKKGFGPAWAMSLFEDNAEYAYGYLLGQEAVKRQLAAHVEALAEAGVAPDVCRAYLENANNAETSREASDALLDALENNGSEDAEFIRQNKEFLTKKSVWAFGGDGWAYDIGYGGLDHVLASGKDINVLVLDTEVYSNTGGQSSKSTAAAAIAKFAAGGKETKKKDLGLMAMSYGYVYVAQVAMGADPAQTLK
;
A
#
# COMPACT_ATOMS: atom_id res chain seq x y z
N GLY A 1 -23.66 -26.51 2.23
CA GLY A 1 -24.03 -27.42 1.16
C GLY A 1 -23.74 -28.88 1.48
N HIS A 2 -22.50 -29.29 1.86
CA HIS A 2 -22.19 -30.72 2.07
C HIS A 2 -22.83 -31.35 3.34
N ALA A 3 -23.04 -30.54 4.36
CA ALA A 3 -23.55 -31.03 5.66
C ALA A 3 -25.07 -30.83 5.84
N THR A 4 -25.76 -30.25 4.84
CA THR A 4 -27.18 -29.95 4.92
C THR A 4 -27.85 -30.07 3.55
N ASP A 5 -29.19 -30.14 3.50
CA ASP A 5 -29.98 -30.14 2.28
C ASP A 5 -30.17 -28.72 1.69
N LEU A 6 -29.50 -27.73 2.25
CA LEU A 6 -29.57 -26.36 1.76
C LEU A 6 -28.67 -26.15 0.54
N TYR A 7 -29.21 -25.46 -0.46
CA TYR A 7 -28.40 -24.84 -1.51
C TYR A 7 -27.73 -23.60 -0.97
N CYS A 8 -26.50 -23.39 -1.40
CA CYS A 8 -25.66 -22.28 -0.95
C CYS A 8 -24.99 -21.63 -2.18
N GLN A 9 -25.00 -20.32 -2.21
CA GLN A 9 -24.28 -19.53 -3.21
C GLN A 9 -23.47 -18.46 -2.50
N ALA A 10 -22.23 -18.28 -2.92
CA ALA A 10 -21.32 -17.26 -2.38
C ALA A 10 -20.70 -16.46 -3.51
N TYR A 11 -20.72 -15.13 -3.37
CA TYR A 11 -19.95 -14.19 -4.18
C TYR A 11 -19.07 -13.36 -3.26
N PHE A 12 -17.84 -13.13 -3.71
CA PHE A 12 -16.87 -12.32 -2.98
C PHE A 12 -16.46 -11.14 -3.85
N VAL A 13 -16.60 -9.94 -3.31
CA VAL A 13 -16.14 -8.69 -3.92
C VAL A 13 -14.88 -8.26 -3.18
N TYR A 14 -13.80 -8.09 -3.94
CA TYR A 14 -12.49 -7.74 -3.39
C TYR A 14 -12.10 -6.34 -3.79
N ASP A 15 -11.45 -5.61 -2.88
CA ASP A 15 -10.63 -4.46 -3.23
C ASP A 15 -9.28 -4.95 -3.79
N SER A 16 -8.64 -4.16 -4.63
CA SER A 16 -7.27 -4.39 -5.09
C SER A 16 -6.23 -4.29 -3.97
N LYS A 17 -6.55 -3.59 -2.89
CA LYS A 17 -5.70 -3.44 -1.70
C LYS A 17 -5.65 -4.75 -0.91
N LYS A 18 -4.42 -5.22 -0.63
CA LYS A 18 -4.19 -6.44 0.17
C LYS A 18 -4.24 -6.18 1.67
N SER A 19 -4.06 -4.93 2.11
CA SER A 19 -4.18 -4.48 3.49
C SER A 19 -5.06 -3.25 3.59
N GLY A 20 -6.10 -3.32 4.43
CA GLY A 20 -7.04 -2.22 4.65
C GLY A 20 -8.04 -1.99 3.51
N GLY A 21 -8.12 -2.89 2.53
CA GLY A 21 -9.17 -2.92 1.53
C GLY A 21 -10.43 -3.60 2.02
N LEU A 22 -11.58 -3.25 1.43
CA LEU A 22 -12.86 -3.87 1.73
C LEU A 22 -13.01 -5.21 0.99
N THR A 23 -13.41 -6.25 1.71
CA THR A 23 -13.91 -7.49 1.12
C THR A 23 -15.35 -7.69 1.56
N GLN A 24 -16.25 -7.88 0.60
CA GLN A 24 -17.65 -8.20 0.87
C GLN A 24 -17.97 -9.64 0.48
N SER A 25 -18.54 -10.40 1.40
CA SER A 25 -19.02 -11.75 1.16
C SER A 25 -20.54 -11.74 1.05
N HIS A 26 -21.05 -12.04 -0.13
CA HIS A 26 -22.50 -12.15 -0.38
C HIS A 26 -22.89 -13.62 -0.35
N LEU A 27 -23.65 -14.00 0.68
CA LEU A 27 -24.06 -15.39 0.90
C LEU A 27 -25.58 -15.52 0.72
N ARG A 28 -26.01 -16.60 0.06
CA ARG A 28 -27.41 -17.00 -0.04
C ARG A 28 -27.56 -18.45 0.37
N PHE A 29 -28.57 -18.72 1.15
CA PHE A 29 -28.98 -20.07 1.55
C PHE A 29 -30.45 -20.28 1.22
N GLY A 30 -30.84 -21.47 0.79
CA GLY A 30 -32.21 -21.78 0.44
C GLY A 30 -32.47 -23.26 0.22
N HIS A 31 -33.75 -23.65 0.24
CA HIS A 31 -34.21 -25.03 0.02
C HIS A 31 -34.40 -25.38 -1.47
N SER A 32 -34.13 -24.44 -2.37
CA SER A 32 -34.19 -24.63 -3.82
C SER A 32 -32.90 -24.16 -4.49
N PRO A 33 -32.56 -24.63 -5.71
CA PRO A 33 -31.37 -24.20 -6.42
C PRO A 33 -31.30 -22.68 -6.58
N ILE A 34 -30.20 -22.07 -6.15
CA ILE A 34 -29.95 -20.64 -6.24
C ILE A 34 -29.23 -20.33 -7.56
N ARG A 35 -29.86 -19.53 -8.43
CA ARG A 35 -29.35 -19.13 -9.74
C ARG A 35 -29.33 -17.60 -9.87
N SER A 36 -28.82 -16.91 -8.86
CA SER A 36 -28.79 -15.44 -8.79
C SER A 36 -27.45 -14.91 -9.23
N PRO A 37 -27.27 -14.41 -10.48
CA PRO A 37 -25.98 -13.89 -10.96
C PRO A 37 -25.72 -12.44 -10.54
N TYR A 38 -26.26 -12.00 -9.40
CA TYR A 38 -26.17 -10.65 -8.87
C TYR A 38 -25.84 -10.66 -7.38
N LEU A 39 -25.29 -9.54 -6.88
CA LEU A 39 -24.93 -9.36 -5.48
C LEU A 39 -26.20 -9.25 -4.61
N VAL A 40 -26.03 -9.49 -3.30
CA VAL A 40 -27.12 -9.30 -2.33
C VAL A 40 -27.30 -7.80 -2.09
N SER A 41 -28.46 -7.26 -2.46
CA SER A 41 -28.85 -5.85 -2.24
C SER A 41 -29.85 -5.66 -1.11
N ALA A 42 -30.44 -6.77 -0.60
CA ALA A 42 -31.36 -6.79 0.55
C ALA A 42 -31.01 -8.00 1.42
N ALA A 43 -30.31 -7.76 2.51
CA ALA A 43 -29.75 -8.79 3.39
C ALA A 43 -30.58 -8.96 4.66
N ASP A 44 -30.84 -10.21 5.05
CA ASP A 44 -31.43 -10.55 6.35
C ASP A 44 -30.44 -10.39 7.50
N PHE A 45 -29.13 -10.54 7.18
CA PHE A 45 -28.02 -10.41 8.12
C PHE A 45 -26.84 -9.67 7.47
N VAL A 46 -26.28 -8.71 8.21
CA VAL A 46 -25.04 -8.00 7.83
C VAL A 46 -24.08 -8.05 9.01
N ALA A 47 -22.83 -8.42 8.76
CA ALA A 47 -21.75 -8.38 9.76
C ALA A 47 -20.64 -7.42 9.33
N CYS A 48 -20.26 -6.52 10.23
CA CYS A 48 -19.10 -5.65 10.11
C CYS A 48 -17.98 -6.21 10.99
N HIS A 49 -16.94 -6.78 10.37
CA HIS A 49 -15.85 -7.46 11.07
C HIS A 49 -14.76 -6.49 11.58
N THR A 50 -14.70 -5.28 11.03
CA THR A 50 -13.69 -4.27 11.37
C THR A 50 -14.36 -2.99 11.85
N PRO A 51 -14.17 -2.58 13.11
CA PRO A 51 -14.90 -1.43 13.69
C PRO A 51 -14.72 -0.13 12.89
N SER A 52 -13.51 0.13 12.37
CA SER A 52 -13.22 1.34 11.58
C SER A 52 -14.03 1.46 10.28
N TYR A 53 -14.63 0.37 9.80
CA TYR A 53 -15.43 0.40 8.57
C TYR A 53 -16.74 1.18 8.71
N VAL A 54 -17.27 1.31 9.92
CA VAL A 54 -18.51 2.10 10.15
C VAL A 54 -18.35 3.59 9.78
N HIS A 55 -17.10 4.10 9.78
CA HIS A 55 -16.80 5.48 9.39
C HIS A 55 -16.50 5.64 7.88
N LYS A 56 -16.19 4.53 7.19
CA LYS A 56 -15.76 4.55 5.80
C LYS A 56 -16.85 4.14 4.82
N TYR A 57 -17.74 3.23 5.25
CA TYR A 57 -18.74 2.60 4.41
C TYR A 57 -20.12 2.66 5.06
N ASP A 58 -21.18 2.75 4.26
CA ASP A 58 -22.55 2.56 4.74
C ASP A 58 -22.83 1.06 4.94
N MET A 59 -22.38 0.54 6.09
CA MET A 59 -22.48 -0.89 6.41
C MET A 59 -23.93 -1.39 6.56
N ALA A 60 -24.88 -0.53 6.85
CA ALA A 60 -26.30 -0.88 7.03
C ALA A 60 -27.16 -0.65 5.78
N LYS A 61 -26.59 -0.14 4.68
CA LYS A 61 -27.29 0.20 3.43
C LYS A 61 -28.19 -0.95 2.93
N ASN A 62 -27.63 -2.14 2.85
CA ASN A 62 -28.31 -3.32 2.29
C ASN A 62 -29.07 -4.17 3.32
N LEU A 63 -29.15 -3.76 4.58
CA LEU A 63 -29.91 -4.48 5.59
C LEU A 63 -31.41 -4.33 5.34
N LYS A 64 -32.17 -5.41 5.41
CA LYS A 64 -33.65 -5.37 5.37
C LYS A 64 -34.22 -4.73 6.64
N GLU A 65 -35.48 -4.30 6.58
CA GLU A 65 -36.26 -3.96 7.77
C GLU A 65 -36.38 -5.20 8.69
N GLY A 66 -36.17 -5.00 9.99
CA GLY A 66 -36.11 -6.10 10.97
C GLY A 66 -34.91 -7.04 10.83
N GLY A 67 -33.98 -6.74 9.92
CA GLY A 67 -32.77 -7.56 9.72
C GLY A 67 -31.79 -7.46 10.88
N THR A 68 -30.84 -8.39 10.94
CA THR A 68 -29.84 -8.48 12.01
C THR A 68 -28.53 -7.83 11.58
N PHE A 69 -27.99 -6.90 12.38
CA PHE A 69 -26.69 -6.29 12.21
C PHE A 69 -25.74 -6.73 13.33
N LEU A 70 -24.57 -7.27 12.99
CA LEU A 70 -23.51 -7.64 13.93
C LEU A 70 -22.30 -6.74 13.73
N LEU A 71 -21.79 -6.13 14.80
CA LEU A 71 -20.55 -5.34 14.80
C LEU A 71 -19.49 -6.01 15.69
N ASN A 72 -18.32 -6.28 15.13
CA ASN A 72 -17.17 -6.72 15.90
C ASN A 72 -16.52 -5.54 16.62
N CYS A 73 -16.88 -5.28 17.85
CA CYS A 73 -16.28 -4.25 18.70
C CYS A 73 -16.50 -4.56 20.18
N GLY A 74 -15.66 -4.00 21.04
CA GLY A 74 -15.81 -4.06 22.51
C GLY A 74 -16.51 -2.80 23.09
N TRP A 75 -17.25 -2.03 22.29
CA TRP A 75 -17.92 -0.81 22.76
C TRP A 75 -19.20 -1.15 23.50
N ASP A 76 -19.38 -0.56 24.67
CA ASP A 76 -20.67 -0.48 25.37
C ASP A 76 -21.58 0.56 24.69
N LEU A 77 -22.77 0.80 25.25
CA LEU A 77 -23.73 1.73 24.66
C LEU A 77 -23.18 3.16 24.55
N ASP A 78 -22.44 3.63 25.53
CA ASP A 78 -21.79 4.96 25.50
C ASP A 78 -20.69 5.00 24.43
N GLY A 79 -19.93 3.93 24.30
CA GLY A 79 -18.94 3.76 23.24
C GLY A 79 -19.59 3.72 21.85
N LEU A 80 -20.71 3.03 21.69
CA LEU A 80 -21.48 3.00 20.44
C LEU A 80 -22.05 4.37 20.13
N GLU A 81 -22.58 5.08 21.14
CA GLU A 81 -23.09 6.45 20.96
C GLU A 81 -22.00 7.40 20.46
N LYS A 82 -20.80 7.27 20.98
CA LYS A 82 -19.65 8.10 20.59
C LYS A 82 -19.08 7.74 19.21
N ASN A 83 -18.99 6.46 18.90
CA ASN A 83 -18.22 5.97 17.74
C ASN A 83 -19.07 5.68 16.50
N LEU A 84 -20.39 5.46 16.62
CA LEU A 84 -21.22 5.22 15.43
C LEU A 84 -21.58 6.53 14.72
N PRO A 85 -21.42 6.59 13.37
CA PRO A 85 -21.91 7.73 12.59
C PRO A 85 -23.42 7.93 12.76
N ALA A 86 -23.85 9.18 12.80
CA ALA A 86 -25.28 9.52 12.92
C ALA A 86 -26.14 8.93 11.78
N SER A 87 -25.60 8.86 10.56
CA SER A 87 -26.25 8.20 9.42
C SER A 87 -26.56 6.73 9.69
N MET A 88 -25.57 6.01 10.24
CA MET A 88 -25.73 4.60 10.57
C MET A 88 -26.71 4.38 11.73
N LYS A 89 -26.63 5.20 12.80
CA LYS A 89 -27.60 5.19 13.89
C LYS A 89 -29.04 5.32 13.37
N ARG A 90 -29.28 6.35 12.52
CA ARG A 90 -30.60 6.56 11.90
C ARG A 90 -31.02 5.38 11.03
N THR A 91 -30.11 4.78 10.26
CA THR A 91 -30.45 3.63 9.40
C THR A 91 -30.83 2.41 10.22
N LEU A 92 -30.07 2.08 11.27
CA LEU A 92 -30.39 0.95 12.17
C LEU A 92 -31.74 1.15 12.87
N ALA A 93 -31.99 2.36 13.38
CA ALA A 93 -33.25 2.69 14.07
C ALA A 93 -34.46 2.65 13.11
N ARG A 94 -34.37 3.26 11.91
CA ARG A 94 -35.46 3.26 10.91
C ARG A 94 -35.80 1.88 10.38
N LYS A 95 -34.78 1.00 10.27
CA LYS A 95 -34.96 -0.37 9.81
C LYS A 95 -35.36 -1.34 10.93
N HIS A 96 -35.61 -0.84 12.15
CA HIS A 96 -35.91 -1.68 13.33
C HIS A 96 -34.96 -2.86 13.43
N ALA A 97 -33.64 -2.61 13.20
CA ALA A 97 -32.64 -3.64 13.14
C ALA A 97 -32.46 -4.34 14.50
N LYS A 98 -32.22 -5.65 14.47
CA LYS A 98 -31.69 -6.37 15.61
C LYS A 98 -30.18 -6.14 15.65
N PHE A 99 -29.70 -5.40 16.63
CA PHE A 99 -28.30 -5.00 16.68
C PHE A 99 -27.53 -5.81 17.73
N TYR A 100 -26.41 -6.41 17.34
CA TYR A 100 -25.53 -7.18 18.20
C TYR A 100 -24.10 -6.71 18.10
N THR A 101 -23.34 -6.82 19.20
CA THR A 101 -21.89 -6.64 19.23
C THR A 101 -21.19 -7.88 19.77
N ILE A 102 -19.92 -8.04 19.42
CA ILE A 102 -19.01 -9.06 19.97
C ILE A 102 -17.56 -8.53 19.90
N ASP A 103 -16.80 -8.66 20.99
CA ASP A 103 -15.36 -8.32 20.98
C ASP A 103 -14.50 -9.53 20.59
N ALA A 104 -14.63 -9.94 19.33
CA ALA A 104 -13.90 -11.10 18.82
C ALA A 104 -12.37 -10.91 18.85
N ILE A 105 -11.88 -9.67 18.83
CA ILE A 105 -10.43 -9.36 18.89
C ILE A 105 -9.89 -9.68 20.28
N SER A 106 -10.55 -9.22 21.33
CA SER A 106 -10.14 -9.51 22.73
C SER A 106 -10.30 -11.00 23.06
N ILE A 107 -11.36 -11.64 22.57
CA ILE A 107 -11.56 -13.10 22.71
C ILE A 107 -10.39 -13.86 22.06
N ALA A 108 -10.06 -13.54 20.80
CA ALA A 108 -8.97 -14.22 20.08
C ALA A 108 -7.61 -14.05 20.80
N ARG A 109 -7.33 -12.86 21.34
CA ARG A 109 -6.11 -12.60 22.13
C ARG A 109 -6.06 -13.44 23.41
N LYS A 110 -7.15 -13.46 24.18
CA LYS A 110 -7.25 -14.26 25.42
C LYS A 110 -7.03 -15.75 25.17
N LEU A 111 -7.49 -16.26 24.03
CA LEU A 111 -7.35 -17.65 23.62
C LEU A 111 -6.00 -17.99 22.95
N GLY A 112 -5.08 -17.01 22.81
CA GLY A 112 -3.80 -17.23 22.11
C GLY A 112 -3.90 -17.33 20.59
N LEU A 113 -5.05 -16.98 20.01
CA LEU A 113 -5.27 -16.97 18.55
C LEU A 113 -4.74 -15.71 17.85
N GLY A 114 -4.19 -14.75 18.59
CA GLY A 114 -3.70 -13.47 18.07
C GLY A 114 -4.83 -12.62 17.49
N SER A 115 -4.77 -12.30 16.21
CA SER A 115 -5.80 -11.52 15.50
C SER A 115 -6.82 -12.36 14.73
N ARG A 116 -6.84 -13.69 14.92
CA ARG A 116 -7.69 -14.62 14.16
C ARG A 116 -9.09 -14.70 14.75
N THR A 117 -10.02 -13.93 14.21
CA THR A 117 -11.40 -13.80 14.69
C THR A 117 -12.42 -14.62 13.91
N ASN A 118 -12.04 -15.22 12.78
CA ASN A 118 -12.96 -15.88 11.85
C ASN A 118 -13.83 -16.97 12.47
N THR A 119 -13.28 -17.86 13.32
CA THR A 119 -14.06 -18.94 13.94
C THR A 119 -15.09 -18.38 14.93
N ILE A 120 -14.71 -17.34 15.70
CA ILE A 120 -15.60 -16.63 16.63
C ILE A 120 -16.78 -16.02 15.88
N LEU A 121 -16.48 -15.25 14.82
CA LEU A 121 -17.51 -14.56 14.02
C LEU A 121 -18.37 -15.54 13.21
N GLN A 122 -17.81 -16.67 12.79
CA GLN A 122 -18.59 -17.74 12.15
C GLN A 122 -19.59 -18.39 13.12
N ALA A 123 -19.20 -18.62 14.37
CA ALA A 123 -20.10 -19.13 15.41
C ALA A 123 -21.22 -18.10 15.70
N ALA A 124 -20.86 -16.82 15.84
CA ALA A 124 -21.82 -15.74 15.99
C ALA A 124 -22.83 -15.67 14.82
N PHE A 125 -22.35 -15.84 13.58
CA PHE A 125 -23.21 -15.89 12.39
C PHE A 125 -24.25 -16.99 12.46
N PHE A 126 -23.85 -18.22 12.75
CA PHE A 126 -24.80 -19.34 12.83
C PHE A 126 -25.79 -19.16 13.98
N THR A 127 -25.35 -18.62 15.12
CA THR A 127 -26.20 -18.32 16.27
C THR A 127 -27.29 -17.30 15.92
N LEU A 128 -26.91 -16.19 15.28
CA LEU A 128 -27.81 -15.08 15.00
C LEU A 128 -28.74 -15.35 13.80
N THR A 129 -28.29 -16.12 12.82
CA THR A 129 -29.08 -16.36 11.60
C THR A 129 -29.99 -17.57 11.70
N GLY A 130 -29.61 -18.56 12.52
CA GLY A 130 -30.35 -19.83 12.61
C GLY A 130 -30.50 -20.57 11.27
N VAL A 131 -29.64 -20.28 10.28
CA VAL A 131 -29.69 -20.87 8.93
C VAL A 131 -29.56 -22.39 8.94
N ILE A 132 -28.90 -22.91 9.97
CA ILE A 132 -28.92 -24.34 10.38
C ILE A 132 -29.03 -24.39 11.90
N PRO A 133 -29.52 -25.50 12.49
CA PRO A 133 -29.54 -25.69 13.95
C PRO A 133 -28.16 -25.47 14.55
N ILE A 134 -28.06 -24.74 15.66
CA ILE A 134 -26.77 -24.35 16.25
C ILE A 134 -25.93 -25.57 16.66
N ASP A 135 -26.54 -26.61 17.21
CA ASP A 135 -25.83 -27.83 17.61
C ASP A 135 -25.18 -28.53 16.41
N GLN A 136 -25.89 -28.55 15.26
CA GLN A 136 -25.33 -29.03 14.00
C GLN A 136 -24.18 -28.15 13.52
N ALA A 137 -24.34 -26.82 13.56
CA ALA A 137 -23.29 -25.89 13.17
C ALA A 137 -22.02 -26.09 14.01
N VAL A 138 -22.16 -26.21 15.33
CA VAL A 138 -21.03 -26.44 16.26
C VAL A 138 -20.33 -27.75 15.94
N THR A 139 -21.08 -28.82 15.71
CA THR A 139 -20.52 -30.15 15.36
C THR A 139 -19.67 -30.05 14.06
N GLU A 140 -20.22 -29.48 13.01
CA GLU A 140 -19.54 -29.33 11.72
C GLU A 140 -18.31 -28.40 11.81
N MET A 141 -18.40 -27.33 12.59
CA MET A 141 -17.27 -26.42 12.82
C MET A 141 -16.12 -27.11 13.56
N LYS A 142 -16.42 -27.88 14.64
CA LYS A 142 -15.42 -28.64 15.41
C LYS A 142 -14.76 -29.73 14.56
N ASP A 143 -15.54 -30.41 13.73
CA ASP A 143 -15.03 -31.42 12.81
C ASP A 143 -14.10 -30.81 11.74
N ALA A 144 -14.48 -29.66 11.16
CA ALA A 144 -13.65 -28.92 10.21
C ALA A 144 -12.34 -28.43 10.83
N ILE A 145 -12.37 -27.93 12.07
CA ILE A 145 -11.18 -27.52 12.84
C ILE A 145 -10.26 -28.71 13.05
N TYR A 146 -10.80 -29.86 13.50
CA TYR A 146 -10.01 -31.07 13.72
C TYR A 146 -9.32 -31.52 12.42
N LYS A 147 -10.04 -31.63 11.32
CA LYS A 147 -9.51 -32.02 10.00
C LYS A 147 -8.42 -31.07 9.51
N THR A 148 -8.56 -29.79 9.79
CA THR A 148 -7.64 -28.75 9.30
C THR A 148 -6.35 -28.68 10.11
N TYR A 149 -6.44 -28.75 11.43
CA TYR A 149 -5.32 -28.40 12.31
C TYR A 149 -4.67 -29.59 13.02
N TYR A 150 -5.41 -30.64 13.33
CA TYR A 150 -4.89 -31.73 14.20
C TYR A 150 -3.56 -32.30 13.68
N LYS A 151 -3.50 -32.71 12.42
CA LYS A 151 -2.29 -33.32 11.84
C LYS A 151 -1.11 -32.37 11.73
N LYS A 152 -1.35 -31.06 11.63
CA LYS A 152 -0.32 -30.06 11.36
C LYS A 152 0.14 -29.31 12.60
N LYS A 153 -0.74 -29.13 13.58
CA LYS A 153 -0.54 -28.22 14.72
C LYS A 153 -0.82 -28.89 16.09
N GLY A 154 -1.37 -30.09 16.11
CA GLY A 154 -1.68 -30.84 17.35
C GLY A 154 -2.98 -30.43 18.00
N GLN A 155 -3.28 -31.11 19.13
CA GLN A 155 -4.54 -31.00 19.88
C GLN A 155 -4.73 -29.61 20.50
N GLU A 156 -3.68 -29.01 21.02
CA GLU A 156 -3.74 -27.69 21.67
C GLU A 156 -4.34 -26.60 20.75
N VAL A 157 -3.95 -26.59 19.47
CA VAL A 157 -4.52 -25.64 18.50
C VAL A 157 -5.97 -25.98 18.17
N VAL A 158 -6.35 -27.25 18.15
CA VAL A 158 -7.75 -27.69 18.00
C VAL A 158 -8.58 -27.19 19.17
N ASP A 159 -8.10 -27.36 20.41
CA ASP A 159 -8.81 -26.93 21.62
C ASP A 159 -8.98 -25.42 21.70
N MET A 160 -7.96 -24.64 21.37
CA MET A 160 -8.07 -23.17 21.28
C MET A 160 -9.14 -22.73 20.26
N ASN A 161 -9.19 -23.36 19.09
CA ASN A 161 -10.20 -23.02 18.07
C ASN A 161 -11.60 -23.51 18.48
N ASN A 162 -11.73 -24.66 19.15
CA ASN A 162 -13.01 -25.13 19.68
C ASN A 162 -13.54 -24.17 20.76
N ALA A 163 -12.69 -23.72 21.69
CA ALA A 163 -13.07 -22.71 22.68
C ALA A 163 -13.55 -21.41 22.03
N SER A 164 -12.97 -21.03 20.89
CA SER A 164 -13.40 -19.82 20.16
C SER A 164 -14.82 -19.93 19.62
N ILE A 165 -15.33 -21.14 19.33
CA ILE A 165 -16.75 -21.35 18.96
C ILE A 165 -17.64 -21.03 20.16
N ASP A 166 -17.32 -21.61 21.32
CA ASP A 166 -18.14 -21.45 22.53
C ASP A 166 -18.20 -19.96 22.95
N HIS A 167 -17.09 -19.23 22.89
CA HIS A 167 -17.06 -17.78 23.11
C HIS A 167 -17.85 -17.01 22.06
N GLY A 168 -17.78 -17.38 20.77
CA GLY A 168 -18.55 -16.75 19.70
C GLY A 168 -20.06 -16.88 19.84
N ILE A 169 -20.54 -17.91 20.56
CA ILE A 169 -21.96 -18.09 20.89
C ILE A 169 -22.35 -17.32 22.15
N ASN A 170 -21.54 -17.41 23.21
CA ASN A 170 -21.92 -16.99 24.56
C ASN A 170 -21.61 -15.51 24.86
N GLU A 171 -20.70 -14.87 24.13
CA GLU A 171 -20.29 -13.47 24.35
C GLU A 171 -20.96 -12.48 23.39
N LEU A 172 -22.02 -12.88 22.68
CA LEU A 172 -22.88 -11.98 21.91
C LEU A 172 -23.65 -11.03 22.84
N VAL A 173 -23.60 -9.72 22.56
CA VAL A 173 -24.33 -8.71 23.31
C VAL A 173 -25.40 -8.10 22.41
N GLU A 174 -26.66 -8.22 22.81
CA GLU A 174 -27.76 -7.54 22.14
C GLU A 174 -27.81 -6.07 22.57
N VAL A 175 -27.82 -5.17 21.61
CA VAL A 175 -27.87 -3.73 21.82
C VAL A 175 -29.30 -3.23 21.61
N GLN A 176 -29.92 -2.71 22.66
CA GLN A 176 -31.21 -2.04 22.55
C GLN A 176 -31.01 -0.68 21.88
N ILE A 177 -31.50 -0.53 20.65
CA ILE A 177 -31.35 0.70 19.87
C ILE A 177 -32.18 1.81 20.51
N PRO A 178 -31.58 2.94 20.97
CA PRO A 178 -32.31 4.03 21.56
C PRO A 178 -33.22 4.73 20.54
N ASP A 179 -34.42 5.13 20.93
CA ASP A 179 -35.35 5.92 20.08
C ASP A 179 -34.70 7.22 19.59
N ALA A 180 -33.82 7.81 20.39
CA ALA A 180 -33.05 9.00 20.03
C ALA A 180 -32.24 8.83 18.74
N TRP A 181 -31.84 7.60 18.38
CA TRP A 181 -31.09 7.33 17.16
C TRP A 181 -31.88 7.63 15.87
N LEU A 182 -33.21 7.62 15.91
CA LEU A 182 -34.02 8.03 14.76
C LEU A 182 -33.69 9.44 14.28
N ASN A 183 -33.34 10.32 15.22
CA ASN A 183 -33.02 11.72 14.96
C ASN A 183 -31.56 12.08 15.28
N ALA A 184 -30.68 11.11 15.33
CA ALA A 184 -29.27 11.33 15.63
C ALA A 184 -28.67 12.40 14.71
N GLN A 185 -28.08 13.43 15.30
CA GLN A 185 -27.38 14.49 14.58
C GLN A 185 -25.89 14.18 14.50
N GLY A 186 -25.34 14.32 13.32
CA GLY A 186 -23.88 14.24 13.12
C GLY A 186 -23.28 15.63 13.25
N THR A 187 -22.14 15.74 13.92
CA THR A 187 -21.31 16.93 13.80
C THR A 187 -20.69 16.90 12.40
N PRO A 188 -20.90 17.92 11.56
CA PRO A 188 -20.19 18.01 10.30
C PRO A 188 -18.69 17.98 10.57
N VAL A 189 -18.01 16.98 10.04
CA VAL A 189 -16.54 16.97 10.02
C VAL A 189 -16.13 17.76 8.80
N GLU A 190 -15.44 18.86 9.03
CA GLU A 190 -14.89 19.66 7.95
C GLU A 190 -13.85 18.82 7.20
N ASN A 191 -14.06 18.62 5.91
CA ASN A 191 -13.13 17.87 5.07
C ASN A 191 -12.20 18.84 4.37
N HIS A 192 -10.93 18.85 4.79
CA HIS A 192 -9.89 19.73 4.25
C HIS A 192 -9.07 19.08 3.12
N ASN A 193 -9.44 17.87 2.69
CA ASN A 193 -8.77 17.23 1.57
C ASN A 193 -8.97 18.03 0.27
N PRO A 194 -8.03 17.96 -0.68
CA PRO A 194 -8.19 18.59 -1.99
C PRO A 194 -9.49 18.17 -2.69
N ALA A 195 -10.07 19.05 -3.52
CA ALA A 195 -11.35 18.80 -4.19
C ALA A 195 -11.36 17.48 -4.98
N PHE A 196 -10.27 17.15 -5.70
CA PHE A 196 -10.15 15.87 -6.39
C PHE A 196 -10.29 14.66 -5.45
N ILE A 197 -9.68 14.74 -4.26
CA ILE A 197 -9.78 13.67 -3.27
C ILE A 197 -11.23 13.51 -2.78
N GLN A 198 -11.89 14.61 -2.47
CA GLN A 198 -13.28 14.60 -2.00
C GLN A 198 -14.26 14.11 -3.09
N ASP A 199 -14.13 14.65 -4.30
CA ASP A 199 -15.09 14.43 -5.39
C ASP A 199 -14.94 13.08 -6.09
N VAL A 200 -13.71 12.50 -6.08
CA VAL A 200 -13.41 11.29 -6.83
C VAL A 200 -12.87 10.18 -5.93
N VAL A 201 -11.72 10.42 -5.28
CA VAL A 201 -10.99 9.35 -4.57
C VAL A 201 -11.79 8.79 -3.39
N GLU A 202 -12.39 9.66 -2.58
CA GLU A 202 -13.20 9.23 -1.43
C GLU A 202 -14.49 8.52 -1.88
N VAL A 203 -15.11 8.96 -2.98
CA VAL A 203 -16.30 8.32 -3.54
C VAL A 203 -15.97 6.90 -4.02
N MET A 204 -14.88 6.75 -4.76
CA MET A 204 -14.41 5.43 -5.21
C MET A 204 -14.00 4.54 -4.03
N ASN A 205 -13.33 5.09 -3.02
CA ASN A 205 -12.93 4.33 -1.82
C ASN A 205 -14.14 3.86 -1.00
N ARG A 206 -15.27 4.58 -1.02
CA ARG A 206 -16.54 4.11 -0.45
C ARG A 206 -17.25 3.04 -1.29
N GLN A 207 -16.66 2.61 -2.40
CA GLN A 207 -17.27 1.68 -3.36
C GLN A 207 -18.53 2.25 -4.04
N GLU A 208 -18.51 3.56 -4.31
CA GLU A 208 -19.58 4.33 -4.93
C GLU A 208 -19.15 4.97 -6.26
N GLY A 209 -18.06 4.47 -6.88
CA GLY A 209 -17.53 5.04 -8.12
C GLY A 209 -18.54 5.09 -9.28
N ASP A 210 -19.50 4.18 -9.31
CA ASP A 210 -20.54 4.13 -10.35
C ASP A 210 -21.48 5.35 -10.35
N VAL A 211 -21.53 6.14 -9.28
CA VAL A 211 -22.34 7.37 -9.24
C VAL A 211 -21.62 8.57 -9.88
N LEU A 212 -20.31 8.44 -10.16
CA LEU A 212 -19.53 9.52 -10.74
C LEU A 212 -19.86 9.68 -12.24
N PRO A 213 -20.37 10.84 -12.67
CA PRO A 213 -20.63 11.08 -14.09
C PRO A 213 -19.32 11.30 -14.86
N VAL A 214 -19.34 11.02 -16.18
CA VAL A 214 -18.20 11.24 -17.07
C VAL A 214 -17.68 12.69 -16.99
N SER A 215 -18.58 13.65 -16.81
CA SER A 215 -18.21 15.07 -16.65
C SER A 215 -17.30 15.33 -15.45
N THR A 216 -17.35 14.51 -14.39
CA THR A 216 -16.40 14.59 -13.27
C THR A 216 -15.00 14.17 -13.72
N MET A 217 -14.89 13.13 -14.55
CA MET A 217 -13.59 12.68 -15.09
C MET A 217 -12.98 13.78 -15.98
N VAL A 218 -13.79 14.39 -16.86
CA VAL A 218 -13.35 15.51 -17.71
C VAL A 218 -12.95 16.74 -16.87
N LYS A 219 -13.69 17.08 -15.82
CA LYS A 219 -13.35 18.18 -14.91
C LYS A 219 -11.94 18.06 -14.33
N TYR A 220 -11.47 16.86 -14.11
CA TYR A 220 -10.16 16.58 -13.52
C TYR A 220 -9.10 16.12 -14.52
N GLY A 221 -9.39 16.14 -15.84
CA GLY A 221 -8.45 15.80 -16.90
C GLY A 221 -8.03 14.32 -16.89
N LEU A 222 -8.97 13.42 -16.57
CA LEU A 222 -8.70 11.97 -16.44
C LEU A 222 -9.04 11.18 -17.71
N GLU A 223 -9.48 11.85 -18.77
CA GLU A 223 -9.94 11.23 -20.01
C GLU A 223 -8.80 10.58 -20.82
N ASP A 224 -7.55 10.98 -20.60
CA ASP A 224 -6.37 10.39 -21.23
C ASP A 224 -5.76 9.24 -20.42
N GLY A 225 -6.36 8.87 -19.28
CA GLY A 225 -5.90 7.81 -18.39
C GLY A 225 -4.83 8.26 -17.38
N THR A 226 -4.49 9.53 -17.30
CA THR A 226 -3.61 10.06 -16.24
C THR A 226 -4.33 10.04 -14.89
N TRP A 227 -3.55 9.90 -13.82
CA TRP A 227 -4.08 9.89 -12.46
C TRP A 227 -3.15 10.67 -11.52
N PRO A 228 -3.67 11.52 -10.64
CA PRO A 228 -2.84 12.29 -9.70
C PRO A 228 -2.01 11.41 -8.77
N ALA A 229 -0.75 11.78 -8.60
CA ALA A 229 0.19 11.06 -7.75
C ALA A 229 -0.12 11.23 -6.25
N GLY A 230 0.25 10.25 -5.43
CA GLY A 230 0.24 10.35 -3.97
C GLY A 230 -1.15 10.37 -3.31
N THR A 231 -2.18 9.82 -3.96
CA THR A 231 -3.53 9.78 -3.38
C THR A 231 -3.63 8.91 -2.13
N THR A 232 -2.75 7.91 -1.97
CA THR A 232 -2.75 6.99 -0.82
C THR A 232 -2.57 7.69 0.52
N LYS A 233 -1.90 8.85 0.57
CA LYS A 233 -1.69 9.60 1.82
C LYS A 233 -2.99 10.09 2.47
N PHE A 234 -4.07 10.21 1.68
CA PHE A 234 -5.39 10.65 2.13
C PHE A 234 -6.29 9.50 2.56
N GLU A 235 -5.93 8.24 2.29
CA GLU A 235 -6.80 7.10 2.60
C GLU A 235 -6.90 6.79 4.09
N LYS A 236 -5.83 6.99 4.86
CA LYS A 236 -5.77 6.80 6.32
C LYS A 236 -6.51 5.53 6.76
N ARG A 237 -6.07 4.37 6.25
CA ARG A 237 -6.83 3.10 6.31
C ARG A 237 -7.09 2.60 7.72
N GLY A 238 -6.17 2.85 8.69
CA GLY A 238 -6.32 2.38 10.08
C GLY A 238 -6.49 0.86 10.16
N ALA A 239 -5.76 0.11 9.34
CA ALA A 239 -5.93 -1.33 9.21
C ALA A 239 -5.22 -2.13 10.31
N ALA A 240 -4.28 -1.52 11.02
CA ALA A 240 -3.51 -2.17 12.07
C ALA A 240 -4.35 -2.38 13.33
N VAL A 241 -4.18 -3.53 13.96
CA VAL A 241 -4.69 -3.77 15.33
C VAL A 241 -3.74 -3.14 16.35
N GLU A 242 -2.43 -3.25 16.08
CA GLU A 242 -1.35 -2.69 16.89
C GLU A 242 -0.34 -1.99 15.99
N VAL A 243 0.27 -0.93 16.52
CA VAL A 243 1.31 -0.15 15.83
C VAL A 243 2.56 -0.02 16.71
N PRO A 244 3.76 0.10 16.11
CA PRO A 244 4.99 0.23 16.89
C PRO A 244 5.07 1.60 17.58
N VAL A 245 5.47 1.58 18.83
CA VAL A 245 5.77 2.76 19.65
C VAL A 245 7.27 2.86 19.85
N TRP A 246 7.84 4.00 19.56
CA TRP A 246 9.27 4.25 19.70
C TRP A 246 9.67 4.62 21.13
N ASN A 247 10.76 4.00 21.60
CA ASN A 247 11.42 4.34 22.85
C ASN A 247 12.77 5.02 22.55
N ALA A 248 12.83 6.32 22.79
CA ALA A 248 13.98 7.15 22.50
C ALA A 248 15.26 6.72 23.25
N ALA A 249 15.11 6.33 24.52
CA ALA A 249 16.23 5.95 25.38
C ALA A 249 16.94 4.65 24.93
N LYS A 250 16.19 3.72 24.32
CA LYS A 250 16.72 2.45 23.81
C LYS A 250 17.25 2.54 22.38
N CYS A 251 16.85 3.57 21.62
CA CYS A 251 17.12 3.65 20.20
C CYS A 251 18.59 3.94 19.88
N ILE A 252 19.19 3.11 19.03
CA ILE A 252 20.56 3.29 18.53
C ILE A 252 20.64 4.12 17.25
N GLN A 253 19.50 4.52 16.67
CA GLN A 253 19.36 5.34 15.45
C GLN A 253 19.99 4.69 14.18
N CYS A 254 19.83 3.38 14.03
CA CYS A 254 20.36 2.65 12.86
C CYS A 254 19.44 2.71 11.63
N ASN A 255 18.20 3.15 11.76
CA ASN A 255 17.17 3.26 10.73
C ASN A 255 16.74 1.94 10.03
N GLN A 256 17.14 0.78 10.56
CA GLN A 256 16.75 -0.52 9.97
C GLN A 256 15.23 -0.72 9.95
N CYS A 257 14.53 -0.25 10.97
CA CYS A 257 13.07 -0.29 11.05
C CYS A 257 12.40 0.49 9.90
N ALA A 258 12.97 1.62 9.50
CA ALA A 258 12.49 2.40 8.35
C ALA A 258 12.83 1.68 7.03
N LEU A 259 14.02 1.09 6.92
CA LEU A 259 14.46 0.38 5.72
C LEU A 259 13.50 -0.75 5.34
N VAL A 260 13.11 -1.59 6.30
CA VAL A 260 12.26 -2.77 6.03
C VAL A 260 10.77 -2.46 6.02
N CYS A 261 10.35 -1.23 6.34
CA CYS A 261 8.93 -0.90 6.36
C CYS A 261 8.31 -0.95 4.96
N PRO A 262 7.34 -1.84 4.70
CA PRO A 262 6.77 -2.01 3.37
C PRO A 262 5.86 -0.85 2.93
N HIS A 263 5.43 -0.01 3.88
CA HIS A 263 4.48 1.07 3.63
C HIS A 263 5.04 2.47 3.88
N ALA A 264 6.34 2.60 4.17
CA ALA A 264 6.97 3.87 4.56
C ALA A 264 6.26 4.59 5.74
N ALA A 265 5.61 3.82 6.61
CA ALA A 265 4.82 4.32 7.74
C ALA A 265 5.63 4.56 9.02
N ILE A 266 6.92 4.24 9.03
CA ILE A 266 7.88 4.57 10.09
C ILE A 266 9.09 5.23 9.46
N ARG A 267 9.42 6.45 9.91
CA ARG A 267 10.48 7.28 9.30
C ARG A 267 11.37 7.94 10.34
N PRO A 268 12.69 7.97 10.13
CA PRO A 268 13.58 8.81 10.91
C PRO A 268 13.44 10.27 10.47
N ILE A 269 13.27 11.15 11.43
CA ILE A 269 13.11 12.58 11.22
C ILE A 269 14.29 13.31 11.89
N LEU A 270 14.87 14.26 11.17
CA LEU A 270 15.91 15.16 11.69
C LEU A 270 15.36 16.58 11.72
N LEU A 271 15.44 17.22 12.88
CA LEU A 271 15.05 18.61 13.05
C LEU A 271 16.29 19.48 13.25
N ASP A 272 16.32 20.62 12.59
CA ASP A 272 17.23 21.71 12.94
C ASP A 272 16.67 22.56 14.09
N GLU A 273 17.42 23.57 14.54
CA GLU A 273 17.03 24.42 15.68
C GLU A 273 15.72 25.16 15.42
N SER A 274 15.47 25.60 14.19
CA SER A 274 14.26 26.33 13.83
C SER A 274 13.00 25.46 13.84
N GLU A 275 13.12 24.21 13.39
CA GLU A 275 12.04 23.22 13.38
C GLU A 275 11.78 22.68 14.79
N GLU A 276 12.82 22.54 15.60
CA GLU A 276 12.71 22.13 17.01
C GLU A 276 11.82 23.08 17.82
N THR A 277 11.84 24.38 17.50
CA THR A 277 10.97 25.37 18.16
C THR A 277 9.50 25.29 17.77
N LYS A 278 9.19 24.68 16.61
CA LYS A 278 7.83 24.57 16.05
C LYS A 278 7.16 23.24 16.34
N LYS A 279 7.88 22.27 16.90
CA LYS A 279 7.36 20.93 17.12
C LYS A 279 6.13 20.90 18.02
N PRO A 280 5.15 20.03 17.74
CA PRO A 280 3.96 19.87 18.59
C PRO A 280 4.32 19.42 20.01
N ALA A 281 3.45 19.76 20.97
CA ALA A 281 3.55 19.23 22.32
C ALA A 281 3.53 17.69 22.30
N GLY A 282 4.50 17.06 22.97
CA GLY A 282 4.65 15.58 22.95
C GLY A 282 5.46 15.01 21.79
N PHE A 283 5.96 15.86 20.88
CA PHE A 283 6.92 15.42 19.86
C PHE A 283 8.32 15.27 20.50
N GLU A 284 8.58 14.10 21.09
CA GLU A 284 9.85 13.79 21.74
C GLU A 284 10.99 13.70 20.74
N THR A 285 12.13 14.34 21.01
CA THR A 285 13.35 14.29 20.20
C THR A 285 14.57 14.00 21.08
N VAL A 286 15.61 13.45 20.51
CA VAL A 286 16.91 13.20 21.14
C VAL A 286 18.05 13.71 20.24
N PRO A 287 19.25 13.97 20.74
CA PRO A 287 20.38 14.35 19.89
C PRO A 287 20.64 13.32 18.79
N ALA A 288 20.85 13.76 17.54
CA ALA A 288 21.13 12.89 16.42
C ALA A 288 22.58 12.36 16.51
N LYS A 289 22.74 11.02 16.57
CA LYS A 289 24.06 10.37 16.63
C LYS A 289 24.82 10.56 15.31
N GLY A 290 25.97 11.23 15.40
CA GLY A 290 26.83 11.51 14.25
C GLY A 290 26.42 12.74 13.41
N LEU A 291 25.36 13.45 13.77
CA LEU A 291 24.83 14.65 13.10
C LEU A 291 24.51 15.71 14.17
N LYS A 292 25.55 16.30 14.77
CA LYS A 292 25.44 17.15 16.00
C LYS A 292 24.57 18.38 15.84
N GLN A 293 24.34 18.85 14.61
CA GLN A 293 23.50 20.01 14.27
C GLN A 293 22.00 19.70 14.30
N TYR A 294 21.60 18.43 14.49
CA TYR A 294 20.21 18.01 14.45
C TYR A 294 19.78 17.25 15.71
N THR A 295 18.48 17.28 15.95
CA THR A 295 17.79 16.32 16.81
C THR A 295 17.14 15.24 15.96
N TYR A 296 16.82 14.10 16.58
CA TYR A 296 16.33 12.89 15.92
C TYR A 296 15.07 12.38 16.59
N ARG A 297 14.12 11.94 15.77
CA ARG A 297 12.95 11.15 16.19
C ARG A 297 12.70 10.02 15.20
N MET A 298 12.24 8.87 15.68
CA MET A 298 11.61 7.86 14.85
C MET A 298 10.10 8.03 14.94
N GLN A 299 9.47 8.53 13.86
CA GLN A 299 8.03 8.82 13.83
C GLN A 299 7.27 7.72 13.10
N VAL A 300 6.12 7.33 13.66
CA VAL A 300 5.19 6.35 13.07
C VAL A 300 3.90 7.04 12.66
N SER A 301 3.37 6.70 11.48
CA SER A 301 2.00 7.03 11.09
C SER A 301 1.05 5.96 11.62
N PRO A 302 0.18 6.25 12.59
CA PRO A 302 -0.71 5.24 13.14
C PRO A 302 -1.75 4.75 12.12
N TYR A 303 -2.29 5.64 11.29
CA TYR A 303 -3.32 5.30 10.32
C TYR A 303 -2.79 4.57 9.07
N ASP A 304 -1.52 4.75 8.71
CA ASP A 304 -0.92 4.18 7.51
C ASP A 304 -0.09 2.91 7.82
N CYS A 305 0.16 2.62 9.09
CA CYS A 305 0.80 1.38 9.53
C CYS A 305 -0.15 0.19 9.35
N THR A 306 0.37 -0.94 8.89
CA THR A 306 -0.40 -2.20 8.73
C THR A 306 -0.20 -3.20 9.86
N GLY A 307 0.56 -2.83 10.91
CA GLY A 307 0.75 -3.67 12.09
C GLY A 307 1.57 -4.94 11.87
N CYS A 308 2.36 -5.03 10.81
CA CYS A 308 3.07 -6.27 10.43
C CYS A 308 4.20 -6.70 11.37
N GLY A 309 4.71 -5.81 12.24
CA GLY A 309 5.78 -6.12 13.20
C GLY A 309 7.20 -6.21 12.62
N SER A 310 7.40 -6.10 11.29
CA SER A 310 8.72 -6.23 10.66
C SER A 310 9.76 -5.28 11.25
N CYS A 311 9.38 -4.05 11.59
CA CYS A 311 10.26 -3.06 12.20
C CYS A 311 10.72 -3.45 13.62
N VAL A 312 9.88 -4.12 14.39
CA VAL A 312 10.22 -4.66 15.73
C VAL A 312 11.20 -5.81 15.59
N ASN A 313 10.93 -6.73 14.65
CA ASN A 313 11.76 -7.93 14.43
C ASN A 313 13.19 -7.63 13.98
N VAL A 314 13.42 -6.53 13.25
CA VAL A 314 14.75 -6.14 12.78
C VAL A 314 15.46 -5.14 13.71
N CYS A 315 14.88 -4.81 14.84
CA CYS A 315 15.48 -3.84 15.75
C CYS A 315 16.78 -4.37 16.36
N LEU A 316 17.89 -3.68 16.09
CA LEU A 316 19.24 -4.05 16.55
C LEU A 316 19.55 -3.54 17.96
N ALA A 317 18.68 -2.78 18.59
CA ALA A 317 18.86 -2.32 19.96
C ALA A 317 18.77 -3.51 20.94
N LYS A 318 19.65 -3.56 21.95
CA LYS A 318 19.75 -4.67 22.91
C LYS A 318 18.41 -5.07 23.53
N ASP A 319 17.57 -4.07 23.88
CA ASP A 319 16.26 -4.26 24.51
C ASP A 319 15.12 -3.77 23.59
N CYS A 320 15.21 -3.97 22.35
CA CYS A 320 14.32 -3.48 21.29
C CYS A 320 13.75 -2.07 21.59
N ALA A 321 13.98 -1.14 20.70
CA ALA A 321 13.51 0.24 20.84
C ALA A 321 12.07 0.46 20.32
N LEU A 322 11.38 -0.59 19.93
CA LEU A 322 10.03 -0.56 19.42
C LEU A 322 9.17 -1.59 20.14
N GLU A 323 7.96 -1.19 20.52
CA GLU A 323 6.97 -2.05 21.18
C GLU A 323 5.63 -1.92 20.44
N MET A 324 4.98 -3.04 20.12
CA MET A 324 3.64 -3.01 19.52
C MET A 324 2.60 -2.67 20.58
N LYS A 325 1.75 -1.66 20.30
CA LYS A 325 0.64 -1.24 21.18
C LYS A 325 -0.64 -1.06 20.39
N PRO A 326 -1.82 -1.19 21.04
CA PRO A 326 -3.10 -1.00 20.38
C PRO A 326 -3.17 0.32 19.61
N LEU A 327 -3.69 0.28 18.38
CA LEU A 327 -3.81 1.44 17.50
C LEU A 327 -4.48 2.63 18.20
N ASP A 328 -5.60 2.39 18.89
CA ASP A 328 -6.38 3.45 19.55
C ASP A 328 -5.57 4.24 20.58
N SER A 329 -4.62 3.58 21.24
CA SER A 329 -3.72 4.23 22.21
C SER A 329 -2.69 5.16 21.56
N GLN A 330 -2.51 5.06 20.22
CA GLN A 330 -1.48 5.77 19.47
C GLN A 330 -2.04 6.81 18.47
N LEU A 331 -3.35 7.00 18.38
CA LEU A 331 -3.96 7.99 17.48
C LEU A 331 -3.48 9.43 17.77
N LYS A 332 -3.06 9.71 18.99
CA LYS A 332 -2.40 10.96 19.40
C LYS A 332 -1.11 11.29 18.62
N GLU A 333 -0.51 10.31 17.95
CA GLU A 333 0.68 10.49 17.13
C GLU A 333 0.37 11.00 15.71
N ALA A 334 -0.91 11.06 15.31
CA ALA A 334 -1.29 11.54 13.97
C ALA A 334 -0.89 13.01 13.71
N PRO A 335 -1.09 13.98 14.63
CA PRO A 335 -0.57 15.33 14.44
C PRO A 335 0.96 15.40 14.37
N ASN A 336 1.65 14.57 15.16
CA ASN A 336 3.11 14.45 15.13
C ASN A 336 3.61 13.97 13.76
N TRP A 337 2.90 13.00 13.17
CA TRP A 337 3.18 12.56 11.82
C TRP A 337 3.02 13.67 10.78
N THR A 338 1.90 14.40 10.84
CA THR A 338 1.63 15.51 9.91
C THR A 338 2.75 16.56 9.98
N PHE A 339 3.11 17.01 11.18
CA PHE A 339 4.25 17.92 11.37
C PHE A 339 5.54 17.38 10.74
N ALA A 340 5.87 16.11 11.04
CA ALA A 340 7.11 15.49 10.59
C ALA A 340 7.25 15.40 9.06
N VAL A 341 6.15 15.23 8.32
CA VAL A 341 6.19 15.02 6.86
C VAL A 341 5.85 16.27 6.06
N GLU A 342 5.12 17.23 6.64
CA GLU A 342 4.67 18.43 5.94
C GLU A 342 5.51 19.66 6.29
N GLU A 343 5.98 19.79 7.54
CA GLU A 343 6.69 20.99 8.00
C GLU A 343 8.21 20.80 8.09
N VAL A 344 8.69 19.58 8.37
CA VAL A 344 10.13 19.30 8.47
C VAL A 344 10.75 19.08 7.09
N GLU A 345 11.89 19.75 6.84
CA GLU A 345 12.61 19.63 5.58
C GLU A 345 13.61 18.47 5.59
N ILE A 346 13.82 17.87 4.41
CA ILE A 346 14.85 16.83 4.22
C ILE A 346 16.25 17.45 4.32
N LYS A 347 17.06 16.89 5.21
CA LYS A 347 18.44 17.37 5.42
C LYS A 347 19.38 16.75 4.39
N LYS A 348 19.72 17.50 3.34
CA LYS A 348 20.54 17.02 2.20
C LYS A 348 21.90 16.48 2.63
N ASP A 349 22.57 17.13 3.59
CA ASP A 349 23.85 16.71 4.15
C ASP A 349 23.77 15.34 4.88
N ALA A 350 22.67 15.05 5.55
CA ALA A 350 22.43 13.76 6.18
C ALA A 350 22.18 12.63 5.18
N VAL A 351 21.62 12.96 4.00
CA VAL A 351 21.30 11.99 2.92
C VAL A 351 22.54 11.65 2.09
N SER A 352 23.51 12.54 2.00
CA SER A 352 24.70 12.41 1.13
C SER A 352 25.61 11.23 1.48
N ALA A 353 25.57 10.72 2.70
CA ALA A 353 26.37 9.57 3.13
C ALA A 353 25.83 8.27 2.50
N LYS A 354 26.65 7.58 1.73
CA LYS A 354 26.30 6.34 1.01
C LYS A 354 26.24 5.13 1.96
N ASN A 355 25.30 5.14 2.91
CA ASN A 355 25.08 4.03 3.83
C ASN A 355 23.58 3.87 4.17
N VAL A 356 23.21 2.71 4.74
CA VAL A 356 21.83 2.35 5.04
C VAL A 356 21.14 3.39 5.94
N LYS A 357 21.83 3.90 6.98
CA LYS A 357 21.25 4.90 7.88
C LYS A 357 20.89 6.18 7.13
N ALA A 358 21.80 6.68 6.30
CA ALA A 358 21.63 7.91 5.56
C ALA A 358 20.53 7.80 4.49
N SER A 359 20.44 6.69 3.76
CA SER A 359 19.44 6.48 2.73
C SER A 359 18.01 6.64 3.25
N GLN A 360 17.77 6.35 4.52
CA GLN A 360 16.44 6.41 5.12
C GLN A 360 16.00 7.83 5.54
N PHE A 361 16.91 8.81 5.56
CA PHE A 361 16.53 10.22 5.70
C PHE A 361 16.02 10.83 4.40
N ALA A 362 16.25 10.17 3.25
CA ALA A 362 15.68 10.58 1.98
C ALA A 362 14.16 10.38 1.95
N LYS A 363 13.45 11.27 1.24
CA LYS A 363 12.00 11.11 1.01
C LYS A 363 11.73 9.79 0.28
N PRO A 364 10.85 8.93 0.79
CA PRO A 364 10.31 7.83 -0.01
C PRO A 364 9.28 8.39 -1.00
N TYR A 365 9.47 8.12 -2.29
CA TYR A 365 8.48 8.49 -3.32
C TYR A 365 7.51 7.35 -3.62
N PHE A 366 7.48 6.35 -2.76
CA PHE A 366 6.50 5.25 -2.75
C PHE A 366 6.06 5.01 -1.32
N GLU A 367 4.78 5.30 -1.03
CA GLU A 367 4.26 5.29 0.34
C GLU A 367 2.80 4.81 0.42
N PHE A 368 2.47 4.15 1.53
CA PHE A 368 1.11 3.72 1.88
C PHE A 368 0.40 2.89 0.80
N SER A 369 1.16 2.07 0.08
CA SER A 369 0.62 1.22 -0.98
C SER A 369 -0.42 0.21 -0.47
N GLY A 370 -1.22 -0.35 -1.38
CA GLY A 370 -2.16 -1.42 -1.09
C GLY A 370 -1.53 -2.81 -0.91
N ALA A 371 -0.21 -2.90 -0.73
CA ALA A 371 0.50 -4.17 -0.54
C ALA A 371 0.13 -4.89 0.77
N CYS A 372 0.45 -6.17 0.86
CA CYS A 372 0.25 -6.99 2.05
C CYS A 372 0.96 -6.41 3.27
N ALA A 373 0.42 -6.63 4.47
CA ALA A 373 1.14 -6.41 5.70
C ALA A 373 2.42 -7.27 5.71
N GLY A 374 3.59 -6.61 5.86
CA GLY A 374 4.87 -7.31 5.81
C GLY A 374 5.33 -7.71 4.40
N CYS A 375 4.83 -7.07 3.34
CA CYS A 375 5.27 -7.31 1.96
C CYS A 375 6.79 -7.26 1.84
N GLY A 376 7.38 -8.27 1.18
CA GLY A 376 8.83 -8.36 0.95
C GLY A 376 9.31 -7.59 -0.28
N GLU A 377 8.43 -7.18 -1.19
CA GLU A 377 8.79 -6.48 -2.43
C GLU A 377 8.90 -4.96 -2.24
N THR A 378 7.92 -4.37 -1.57
CA THR A 378 7.78 -2.90 -1.46
C THR A 378 8.93 -2.18 -0.77
N PRO A 379 9.70 -2.77 0.19
CA PRO A 379 10.91 -2.13 0.72
C PRO A 379 11.97 -1.84 -0.34
N TYR A 380 12.11 -2.70 -1.37
CA TYR A 380 13.04 -2.48 -2.48
C TYR A 380 12.58 -1.32 -3.36
N ILE A 381 11.29 -1.28 -3.72
CA ILE A 381 10.72 -0.16 -4.49
C ILE A 381 10.90 1.15 -3.73
N LYS A 382 10.58 1.15 -2.43
CA LYS A 382 10.79 2.33 -1.58
C LYS A 382 12.24 2.79 -1.61
N LEU A 383 13.21 1.89 -1.42
CA LEU A 383 14.64 2.23 -1.43
C LEU A 383 15.07 2.79 -2.80
N VAL A 384 14.69 2.15 -3.89
CA VAL A 384 15.00 2.63 -5.25
C VAL A 384 14.41 4.03 -5.47
N THR A 385 13.17 4.27 -5.03
CA THR A 385 12.57 5.60 -5.15
C THR A 385 13.21 6.64 -4.21
N GLN A 386 13.74 6.25 -3.05
CA GLN A 386 14.52 7.16 -2.19
C GLN A 386 15.83 7.60 -2.84
N LEU A 387 16.42 6.76 -3.71
CA LEU A 387 17.70 7.03 -4.39
C LEU A 387 17.51 7.80 -5.71
N PHE A 388 16.43 7.53 -6.45
CA PHE A 388 16.28 7.98 -7.84
C PHE A 388 14.89 8.61 -8.12
N GLY A 389 13.95 8.60 -7.17
CA GLY A 389 12.53 8.86 -7.39
C GLY A 389 12.20 10.21 -8.02
N ASP A 390 13.01 11.25 -7.80
CA ASP A 390 12.81 12.57 -8.36
C ASP A 390 12.93 12.65 -9.90
N ARG A 391 13.43 11.58 -10.54
CA ARG A 391 13.73 11.54 -11.98
C ARG A 391 13.48 10.16 -12.62
N MET A 392 12.62 9.33 -12.03
CA MET A 392 12.33 7.98 -12.53
C MET A 392 11.15 7.96 -13.50
N TYR A 393 11.29 7.16 -14.57
CA TYR A 393 10.18 6.60 -15.32
C TYR A 393 10.11 5.11 -15.02
N ILE A 394 8.94 4.64 -14.60
CA ILE A 394 8.71 3.26 -14.19
C ILE A 394 7.63 2.66 -15.08
N THR A 395 7.98 1.60 -15.81
CA THR A 395 7.00 0.71 -16.43
C THR A 395 6.87 -0.55 -15.58
N ASN A 396 5.66 -1.06 -15.43
CA ASN A 396 5.41 -2.14 -14.49
C ASN A 396 4.59 -3.25 -15.14
N ALA A 397 5.14 -4.46 -15.16
CA ALA A 397 4.41 -5.64 -15.60
C ALA A 397 3.23 -5.95 -14.68
N SER A 398 2.14 -6.48 -15.22
CA SER A 398 1.00 -6.95 -14.44
C SER A 398 1.41 -7.97 -13.39
N GLY A 399 0.92 -7.83 -12.16
CA GLY A 399 1.26 -8.70 -11.03
C GLY A 399 1.03 -8.00 -9.69
N CYS A 400 1.72 -8.42 -8.62
CA CYS A 400 1.64 -7.76 -7.32
C CYS A 400 2.08 -6.30 -7.42
N SER A 401 3.20 -6.04 -8.09
CA SER A 401 3.79 -4.70 -8.18
C SER A 401 2.90 -3.70 -8.92
N SER A 402 2.14 -4.12 -9.93
CA SER A 402 1.13 -3.27 -10.57
C SER A 402 -0.11 -3.10 -9.71
N ALA A 403 -0.56 -4.16 -9.03
CA ALA A 403 -1.75 -4.10 -8.17
C ALA A 403 -1.56 -3.13 -7.00
N TYR A 404 -0.42 -3.15 -6.30
CA TYR A 404 -0.18 -2.18 -5.24
C TYR A 404 0.43 -0.86 -5.73
N GLY A 405 0.90 -0.80 -6.98
CA GLY A 405 1.56 0.38 -7.56
C GLY A 405 0.61 1.41 -8.15
N GLY A 406 -0.58 1.02 -8.60
CA GLY A 406 -1.47 1.94 -9.31
C GLY A 406 -2.90 1.44 -9.52
N SER A 407 -3.47 0.70 -8.58
CA SER A 407 -4.91 0.39 -8.64
C SER A 407 -5.72 1.60 -8.22
N THR A 408 -6.27 2.33 -9.18
CA THR A 408 -7.14 3.49 -8.92
C THR A 408 -8.26 3.14 -7.94
N PRO A 409 -8.55 4.02 -6.98
CA PRO A 409 -8.08 5.40 -6.82
C PRO A 409 -6.74 5.55 -6.08
N SER A 410 -6.06 4.45 -5.76
CA SER A 410 -4.84 4.43 -4.95
C SER A 410 -3.60 4.64 -5.81
N SER A 411 -2.89 5.75 -5.61
CA SER A 411 -1.58 6.03 -6.22
C SER A 411 -0.54 6.23 -5.12
N PRO A 412 0.32 5.23 -4.85
CA PRO A 412 1.34 5.29 -3.81
C PRO A 412 2.62 6.03 -4.25
N TYR A 413 2.87 6.13 -5.55
CA TYR A 413 3.95 6.97 -6.08
C TYR A 413 3.57 8.43 -5.88
N CYS A 414 4.46 9.21 -5.25
CA CYS A 414 4.19 10.58 -4.85
C CYS A 414 5.31 11.52 -5.26
N THR A 415 5.06 12.82 -5.11
CA THR A 415 6.02 13.89 -5.43
C THR A 415 6.58 14.53 -4.17
N ASP A 416 7.69 15.23 -4.32
CA ASP A 416 8.19 16.15 -3.30
C ASP A 416 7.42 17.50 -3.31
N LYS A 417 7.81 18.41 -2.43
CA LYS A 417 7.19 19.76 -2.33
C LYS A 417 7.37 20.62 -3.60
N LYS A 418 8.31 20.26 -4.48
CA LYS A 418 8.57 20.95 -5.76
C LYS A 418 7.82 20.28 -6.93
N GLY A 419 7.10 19.20 -6.69
CA GLY A 419 6.34 18.45 -7.69
C GLY A 419 7.16 17.38 -8.44
N PHE A 420 8.41 17.10 -8.04
CA PHE A 420 9.21 16.04 -8.63
C PHE A 420 8.90 14.68 -8.00
N GLY A 421 8.79 13.66 -8.83
CA GLY A 421 8.55 12.28 -8.40
C GLY A 421 8.53 11.31 -9.58
N PRO A 422 8.36 10.01 -9.34
CA PRO A 422 8.29 9.02 -10.40
C PRO A 422 7.07 9.21 -11.29
N ALA A 423 7.25 9.07 -12.60
CA ALA A 423 6.17 8.77 -13.52
C ALA A 423 6.04 7.24 -13.61
N TRP A 424 4.83 6.72 -13.40
CA TRP A 424 4.57 5.29 -13.38
C TRP A 424 3.44 4.92 -14.35
N ALA A 425 3.66 3.84 -15.10
CA ALA A 425 2.66 3.29 -16.00
C ALA A 425 2.67 1.76 -15.92
N MET A 426 1.47 1.15 -15.97
CA MET A 426 1.32 -0.28 -16.08
C MET A 426 1.36 -0.70 -17.55
N SER A 427 2.13 -1.74 -17.85
CA SER A 427 2.10 -2.46 -19.13
C SER A 427 1.25 -3.74 -19.00
N LEU A 428 1.08 -4.44 -20.10
CA LEU A 428 0.59 -5.80 -20.08
C LEU A 428 1.64 -6.72 -19.44
N PHE A 429 1.25 -7.97 -19.17
CA PHE A 429 2.10 -8.90 -18.45
C PHE A 429 3.33 -9.33 -19.26
N GLU A 430 3.18 -9.44 -20.56
CA GLU A 430 4.20 -9.94 -21.49
C GLU A 430 5.13 -8.87 -22.05
N ASP A 431 4.71 -7.60 -22.18
CA ASP A 431 5.37 -6.57 -23.01
C ASP A 431 6.10 -5.47 -22.23
N ASN A 432 6.29 -5.64 -20.91
CA ASN A 432 6.83 -4.58 -20.06
C ASN A 432 8.24 -4.13 -20.43
N ALA A 433 9.10 -5.05 -20.86
CA ALA A 433 10.47 -4.72 -21.24
C ALA A 433 10.47 -3.83 -22.50
N GLU A 434 9.68 -4.19 -23.50
CA GLU A 434 9.51 -3.44 -24.75
C GLU A 434 8.86 -2.07 -24.49
N TYR A 435 7.92 -2.00 -23.56
CA TYR A 435 7.29 -0.75 -23.16
C TYR A 435 8.32 0.21 -22.52
N ALA A 436 9.17 -0.29 -21.62
CA ALA A 436 10.30 0.48 -21.07
C ALA A 436 11.26 0.96 -22.15
N TYR A 437 11.56 0.09 -23.12
CA TYR A 437 12.41 0.42 -24.26
C TYR A 437 11.81 1.52 -25.12
N GLY A 438 10.51 1.45 -25.41
CA GLY A 438 9.77 2.51 -26.12
C GLY A 438 9.82 3.86 -25.39
N TYR A 439 9.66 3.85 -24.06
CA TYR A 439 9.81 5.06 -23.24
C TYR A 439 11.21 5.69 -23.38
N LEU A 440 12.25 4.87 -23.29
CA LEU A 440 13.63 5.36 -23.45
C LEU A 440 13.85 5.98 -24.83
N LEU A 441 13.43 5.27 -25.90
CA LEU A 441 13.61 5.77 -27.27
C LEU A 441 12.84 7.07 -27.52
N GLY A 442 11.61 7.18 -27.00
CA GLY A 442 10.81 8.39 -27.05
C GLY A 442 11.50 9.57 -26.38
N GLN A 443 12.02 9.36 -25.16
CA GLN A 443 12.78 10.39 -24.44
C GLN A 443 14.06 10.79 -25.15
N GLU A 444 14.83 9.82 -25.66
CA GLU A 444 16.04 10.11 -26.43
C GLU A 444 15.71 10.95 -27.67
N ALA A 445 14.57 10.71 -28.33
CA ALA A 445 14.12 11.48 -29.49
C ALA A 445 13.81 12.94 -29.11
N VAL A 446 13.02 13.16 -28.05
CA VAL A 446 12.70 14.51 -27.57
C VAL A 446 13.95 15.24 -27.09
N LYS A 447 14.85 14.57 -26.38
CA LYS A 447 16.12 15.17 -25.93
C LYS A 447 17.02 15.60 -27.10
N ARG A 448 17.06 14.83 -28.19
CA ARG A 448 17.79 15.28 -29.40
C ARG A 448 17.19 16.54 -30.02
N GLN A 449 15.85 16.64 -30.04
CA GLN A 449 15.20 17.88 -30.52
C GLN A 449 15.50 19.04 -29.59
N LEU A 450 15.38 18.87 -28.28
CA LEU A 450 15.74 19.90 -27.29
C LEU A 450 17.19 20.37 -27.44
N ALA A 451 18.14 19.45 -27.62
CA ALA A 451 19.53 19.81 -27.85
C ALA A 451 19.70 20.68 -29.10
N ALA A 452 19.04 20.34 -30.20
CA ALA A 452 19.10 21.13 -31.43
C ALA A 452 18.53 22.55 -31.24
N HIS A 453 17.42 22.72 -30.52
CA HIS A 453 16.86 24.04 -30.18
C HIS A 453 17.78 24.84 -29.26
N VAL A 454 18.45 24.21 -28.31
CA VAL A 454 19.43 24.85 -27.41
C VAL A 454 20.67 25.28 -28.19
N GLU A 455 21.16 24.45 -29.13
CA GLU A 455 22.26 24.81 -30.04
C GLU A 455 21.92 26.00 -30.90
N ALA A 456 20.70 26.03 -31.49
CA ALA A 456 20.22 27.16 -32.29
C ALA A 456 20.18 28.49 -31.49
N LEU A 457 19.71 28.45 -30.24
CA LEU A 457 19.73 29.60 -29.34
C LEU A 457 21.16 30.09 -29.04
N ALA A 458 22.08 29.16 -28.78
CA ALA A 458 23.48 29.50 -28.54
C ALA A 458 24.13 30.17 -29.76
N GLU A 459 23.87 29.65 -30.96
CA GLU A 459 24.34 30.24 -32.23
C GLU A 459 23.73 31.62 -32.51
N ALA A 460 22.46 31.82 -32.14
CA ALA A 460 21.79 33.12 -32.21
C ALA A 460 22.26 34.13 -31.14
N GLY A 461 23.18 33.75 -30.26
CA GLY A 461 23.72 34.59 -29.19
C GLY A 461 22.81 34.74 -27.97
N VAL A 462 21.78 33.87 -27.83
CA VAL A 462 20.87 33.87 -26.67
C VAL A 462 21.49 33.04 -25.57
N ALA A 463 21.90 33.67 -24.48
CA ALA A 463 22.50 33.03 -23.31
C ALA A 463 23.53 31.91 -23.64
N PRO A 464 24.51 32.16 -24.54
CA PRO A 464 25.31 31.10 -25.14
C PRO A 464 26.12 30.27 -24.13
N ASP A 465 26.54 30.88 -23.02
CA ASP A 465 27.28 30.16 -21.97
C ASP A 465 26.37 29.19 -21.20
N VAL A 466 25.13 29.60 -20.91
CA VAL A 466 24.13 28.75 -20.23
C VAL A 466 23.69 27.59 -21.15
N CYS A 467 23.48 27.87 -22.43
CA CYS A 467 23.14 26.84 -23.42
C CYS A 467 24.26 25.79 -23.53
N ARG A 468 25.53 26.20 -23.62
CA ARG A 468 26.68 25.28 -23.63
C ARG A 468 26.78 24.47 -22.36
N ALA A 469 26.64 25.11 -21.19
CA ALA A 469 26.66 24.44 -19.90
C ALA A 469 25.53 23.37 -19.79
N TYR A 470 24.33 23.66 -20.32
CA TYR A 470 23.26 22.69 -20.39
C TYR A 470 23.62 21.48 -21.28
N LEU A 471 24.09 21.72 -22.50
CA LEU A 471 24.46 20.66 -23.44
C LEU A 471 25.52 19.70 -22.87
N GLU A 472 26.51 20.23 -22.16
CA GLU A 472 27.56 19.46 -21.50
C GLU A 472 27.00 18.59 -20.32
N ASN A 473 25.97 19.10 -19.63
CA ASN A 473 25.42 18.47 -18.42
C ASN A 473 24.11 17.70 -18.64
N ALA A 474 23.45 17.83 -19.80
CA ALA A 474 22.10 17.31 -20.06
C ALA A 474 21.96 15.79 -19.81
N ASN A 475 23.05 15.02 -19.94
CA ASN A 475 23.08 13.58 -19.72
C ASN A 475 23.73 13.16 -18.39
N ASN A 476 24.13 14.11 -17.56
CA ASN A 476 24.70 13.84 -16.24
C ASN A 476 23.59 13.76 -15.18
N ALA A 477 23.54 12.65 -14.46
CA ALA A 477 22.52 12.38 -13.47
C ALA A 477 22.53 13.34 -12.25
N GLU A 478 23.68 13.91 -11.91
CA GLU A 478 23.86 14.78 -10.73
C GLU A 478 23.68 16.26 -11.08
N THR A 479 24.14 16.70 -12.25
CA THR A 479 24.20 18.12 -12.62
C THR A 479 23.14 18.57 -13.61
N SER A 480 22.46 17.63 -14.30
CA SER A 480 21.47 17.97 -15.34
C SER A 480 20.30 18.82 -14.83
N ARG A 481 19.90 18.67 -13.57
CA ARG A 481 18.80 19.45 -12.99
C ARG A 481 19.19 20.92 -12.83
N GLU A 482 20.36 21.19 -12.23
CA GLU A 482 20.83 22.56 -12.06
C GLU A 482 21.04 23.24 -13.42
N ALA A 483 21.60 22.52 -14.39
CA ALA A 483 21.78 23.04 -15.75
C ALA A 483 20.44 23.32 -16.45
N SER A 484 19.42 22.46 -16.22
CA SER A 484 18.06 22.65 -16.75
C SER A 484 17.37 23.86 -16.15
N ASP A 485 17.47 24.01 -14.82
CA ASP A 485 16.88 25.15 -14.10
C ASP A 485 17.51 26.48 -14.58
N ALA A 486 18.85 26.53 -14.67
CA ALA A 486 19.57 27.70 -15.20
C ALA A 486 19.20 28.05 -16.65
N LEU A 487 18.98 27.02 -17.49
CA LEU A 487 18.52 27.24 -18.87
C LEU A 487 17.10 27.83 -18.90
N LEU A 488 16.17 27.28 -18.13
CA LEU A 488 14.79 27.78 -18.06
C LEU A 488 14.74 29.22 -17.53
N ASP A 489 15.52 29.53 -16.50
CA ASP A 489 15.64 30.90 -15.95
C ASP A 489 16.16 31.88 -16.99
N ALA A 490 17.21 31.49 -17.73
CA ALA A 490 17.78 32.36 -18.79
C ALA A 490 16.82 32.58 -19.97
N LEU A 491 15.89 31.67 -20.20
CA LEU A 491 14.90 31.72 -21.29
C LEU A 491 13.53 32.25 -20.86
N GLU A 492 13.32 32.62 -19.59
CA GLU A 492 12.00 32.98 -19.03
C GLU A 492 11.28 34.03 -19.90
N ASN A 493 11.98 35.07 -20.33
CA ASN A 493 11.43 36.18 -21.10
C ASN A 493 11.77 36.13 -22.61
N ASN A 494 12.30 35.00 -23.09
CA ASN A 494 12.63 34.87 -24.52
C ASN A 494 11.42 34.34 -25.29
N GLY A 495 10.94 35.09 -26.28
CA GLY A 495 9.76 34.80 -27.10
C GLY A 495 10.06 34.07 -28.41
N SER A 496 11.28 33.56 -28.64
CA SER A 496 11.59 32.77 -29.85
C SER A 496 10.89 31.41 -29.85
N GLU A 497 10.67 30.85 -31.04
CA GLU A 497 10.07 29.51 -31.21
C GLU A 497 10.91 28.45 -30.51
N ASP A 498 12.24 28.54 -30.55
CA ASP A 498 13.15 27.63 -29.88
C ASP A 498 12.96 27.64 -28.36
N ALA A 499 12.90 28.86 -27.76
CA ALA A 499 12.71 29.00 -26.33
C ALA A 499 11.31 28.49 -25.89
N GLU A 500 10.28 28.71 -26.71
CA GLU A 500 8.94 28.20 -26.45
C GLU A 500 8.89 26.66 -26.51
N PHE A 501 9.53 26.05 -27.51
CA PHE A 501 9.65 24.58 -27.60
C PHE A 501 10.33 24.00 -26.37
N ILE A 502 11.42 24.63 -25.89
CA ILE A 502 12.14 24.20 -24.69
C ILE A 502 11.23 24.28 -23.45
N ARG A 503 10.47 25.37 -23.27
CA ARG A 503 9.54 25.52 -22.14
C ARG A 503 8.41 24.51 -22.17
N GLN A 504 7.84 24.21 -23.34
CA GLN A 504 6.78 23.22 -23.52
C GLN A 504 7.25 21.80 -23.24
N ASN A 505 8.54 21.53 -23.41
CA ASN A 505 9.14 20.20 -23.17
C ASN A 505 10.10 20.18 -21.96
N LYS A 506 9.91 21.07 -20.99
CA LYS A 506 10.81 21.27 -19.85
C LYS A 506 11.02 20.01 -18.99
N GLU A 507 10.01 19.13 -18.92
CA GLU A 507 10.08 17.89 -18.18
C GLU A 507 11.13 16.91 -18.72
N PHE A 508 11.53 17.03 -20.00
CA PHE A 508 12.53 16.18 -20.64
C PHE A 508 13.96 16.73 -20.54
N LEU A 509 14.17 17.93 -20.02
CA LEU A 509 15.51 18.55 -19.94
C LEU A 509 16.43 17.76 -18.98
N THR A 510 15.94 17.39 -17.81
CA THR A 510 16.72 16.66 -16.80
C THR A 510 16.96 15.21 -17.22
N LYS A 511 18.15 14.66 -16.93
CA LYS A 511 18.44 13.23 -17.15
C LYS A 511 17.46 12.36 -16.35
N LYS A 512 16.68 11.56 -17.02
CA LYS A 512 15.78 10.57 -16.43
C LYS A 512 16.44 9.20 -16.34
N SER A 513 15.99 8.38 -15.41
CA SER A 513 16.29 6.94 -15.37
C SER A 513 15.03 6.14 -15.71
N VAL A 514 15.16 5.23 -16.66
CA VAL A 514 14.06 4.35 -17.10
C VAL A 514 14.18 3.00 -16.42
N TRP A 515 13.09 2.53 -15.85
CA TRP A 515 13.03 1.30 -15.06
C TRP A 515 11.88 0.40 -15.52
N ALA A 516 12.17 -0.86 -15.76
CA ALA A 516 11.17 -1.92 -15.93
C ALA A 516 11.05 -2.71 -14.62
N PHE A 517 9.87 -2.66 -13.98
CA PHE A 517 9.56 -3.41 -12.75
C PHE A 517 8.64 -4.58 -13.07
N GLY A 518 8.85 -5.71 -12.39
CA GLY A 518 7.93 -6.83 -12.46
C GLY A 518 8.38 -8.02 -11.63
N GLY A 519 7.49 -8.99 -11.47
CA GLY A 519 7.76 -10.24 -10.74
C GLY A 519 8.48 -11.29 -11.60
N ASP A 520 8.75 -12.42 -10.97
CA ASP A 520 9.41 -13.56 -11.63
C ASP A 520 8.56 -14.15 -12.77
N GLY A 521 7.24 -14.18 -12.66
CA GLY A 521 6.37 -14.65 -13.74
C GLY A 521 6.53 -13.85 -15.03
N TRP A 522 6.75 -12.54 -14.95
CA TRP A 522 7.12 -11.73 -16.10
C TRP A 522 8.54 -12.04 -16.58
N ALA A 523 9.53 -11.84 -15.74
CA ALA A 523 10.92 -11.82 -16.15
C ALA A 523 11.49 -13.22 -16.51
N TYR A 524 11.02 -14.29 -15.86
CA TYR A 524 11.50 -15.65 -16.09
C TYR A 524 10.69 -16.40 -17.14
N ASP A 525 9.42 -16.03 -17.31
CA ASP A 525 8.46 -16.78 -18.13
C ASP A 525 7.93 -15.95 -19.30
N ILE A 526 6.79 -15.29 -19.14
CA ILE A 526 6.01 -14.77 -20.27
C ILE A 526 6.69 -13.57 -20.97
N GLY A 527 7.36 -12.70 -20.22
CA GLY A 527 8.05 -11.51 -20.76
C GLY A 527 9.54 -11.72 -21.04
N TYR A 528 10.06 -12.96 -20.88
CA TYR A 528 11.49 -13.20 -21.00
C TYR A 528 12.05 -12.87 -22.39
N GLY A 529 11.33 -13.18 -23.45
CA GLY A 529 11.78 -12.92 -24.83
C GLY A 529 12.01 -11.43 -25.10
N GLY A 530 11.08 -10.58 -24.69
CA GLY A 530 11.24 -9.13 -24.77
C GLY A 530 12.34 -8.60 -23.85
N LEU A 531 12.40 -9.12 -22.63
CA LEU A 531 13.48 -8.74 -21.68
C LEU A 531 14.87 -9.09 -22.25
N ASP A 532 15.04 -10.27 -22.83
CA ASP A 532 16.29 -10.70 -23.46
C ASP A 532 16.68 -9.75 -24.61
N HIS A 533 15.75 -9.41 -25.49
CA HIS A 533 15.96 -8.45 -26.58
C HIS A 533 16.38 -7.05 -26.06
N VAL A 534 15.72 -6.56 -25.02
CA VAL A 534 16.03 -5.26 -24.44
C VAL A 534 17.42 -5.25 -23.80
N LEU A 535 17.80 -6.31 -23.07
CA LEU A 535 19.13 -6.46 -22.52
C LEU A 535 20.20 -6.53 -23.63
N ALA A 536 19.91 -7.22 -24.73
CA ALA A 536 20.78 -7.31 -25.90
C ALA A 536 21.01 -5.96 -26.61
N SER A 537 20.07 -5.00 -26.45
CA SER A 537 20.19 -3.68 -27.09
C SER A 537 21.31 -2.80 -26.56
N GLY A 538 21.85 -3.08 -25.37
CA GLY A 538 22.90 -2.29 -24.70
C GLY A 538 22.46 -0.87 -24.32
N LYS A 539 21.15 -0.61 -24.28
CA LYS A 539 20.57 0.70 -23.91
C LYS A 539 20.55 0.92 -22.39
N ASP A 540 20.53 2.19 -21.97
CA ASP A 540 20.51 2.62 -20.56
C ASP A 540 19.13 2.41 -19.92
N ILE A 541 18.76 1.14 -19.68
CA ILE A 541 17.52 0.72 -19.01
C ILE A 541 17.88 -0.07 -17.76
N ASN A 542 17.17 0.22 -16.67
CA ASN A 542 17.28 -0.51 -15.42
C ASN A 542 16.12 -1.51 -15.31
N VAL A 543 16.42 -2.72 -14.89
CA VAL A 543 15.44 -3.80 -14.70
C VAL A 543 15.43 -4.21 -13.24
N LEU A 544 14.27 -4.11 -12.58
CA LEU A 544 14.07 -4.59 -11.22
C LEU A 544 13.13 -5.80 -11.22
N VAL A 545 13.71 -6.98 -11.02
CA VAL A 545 12.94 -8.22 -10.88
C VAL A 545 12.67 -8.48 -9.40
N LEU A 546 11.40 -8.42 -9.02
CA LEU A 546 10.90 -8.74 -7.69
C LEU A 546 10.61 -10.25 -7.63
N ASP A 547 11.64 -11.03 -7.33
CA ASP A 547 11.61 -12.48 -7.42
C ASP A 547 11.01 -13.11 -6.16
N THR A 548 9.74 -13.50 -6.23
CA THR A 548 9.00 -14.19 -5.17
C THR A 548 8.92 -15.70 -5.36
N GLU A 549 9.57 -16.22 -6.40
CA GLU A 549 9.64 -17.64 -6.77
C GLU A 549 8.30 -18.30 -7.15
N VAL A 550 7.24 -17.53 -7.26
CA VAL A 550 5.90 -17.97 -7.72
C VAL A 550 5.14 -16.79 -8.32
N TYR A 551 4.11 -17.07 -9.12
CA TYR A 551 3.10 -16.07 -9.51
C TYR A 551 2.27 -15.67 -8.29
N SER A 552 2.76 -14.71 -7.50
CA SER A 552 2.18 -14.37 -6.18
C SER A 552 0.79 -13.77 -6.27
N ASN A 553 0.58 -12.80 -7.19
CA ASN A 553 -0.69 -12.07 -7.28
C ASN A 553 -1.86 -12.97 -7.70
N THR A 554 -1.63 -13.91 -8.61
CA THR A 554 -2.65 -14.84 -9.12
C THR A 554 -2.90 -16.04 -8.19
N GLY A 555 -2.07 -16.24 -7.17
CA GLY A 555 -2.33 -17.18 -6.09
C GLY A 555 -1.32 -18.31 -5.91
N GLY A 556 -0.06 -18.13 -6.32
CA GLY A 556 1.04 -19.04 -5.97
C GLY A 556 1.27 -20.17 -6.98
N GLN A 557 1.11 -19.89 -8.27
CA GLN A 557 1.47 -20.83 -9.33
C GLN A 557 2.98 -20.91 -9.50
N SER A 558 3.47 -22.08 -9.89
CA SER A 558 4.88 -22.31 -10.19
C SER A 558 5.35 -21.49 -11.39
N SER A 559 6.49 -20.83 -11.26
CA SER A 559 7.23 -20.16 -12.33
C SER A 559 8.54 -20.89 -12.65
N LYS A 560 9.30 -20.41 -13.65
CA LYS A 560 10.68 -20.89 -13.87
C LYS A 560 11.64 -20.45 -12.78
N SER A 561 11.26 -19.48 -11.94
CA SER A 561 12.02 -19.09 -10.74
C SER A 561 11.78 -20.01 -9.55
N THR A 562 10.72 -20.79 -9.52
CA THR A 562 10.43 -21.71 -8.41
C THR A 562 11.54 -22.74 -8.26
N ALA A 563 12.00 -22.94 -7.03
CA ALA A 563 13.08 -23.87 -6.72
C ALA A 563 12.67 -25.34 -6.99
N ALA A 564 13.65 -26.20 -7.28
CA ALA A 564 13.40 -27.63 -7.41
C ALA A 564 12.80 -28.20 -6.12
N ALA A 565 11.90 -29.15 -6.24
CA ALA A 565 11.13 -29.78 -5.17
C ALA A 565 10.15 -28.85 -4.40
N ALA A 566 10.12 -27.56 -4.68
CA ALA A 566 9.14 -26.66 -4.06
C ALA A 566 7.71 -26.99 -4.52
N ILE A 567 6.78 -27.03 -3.56
CA ILE A 567 5.36 -27.26 -3.81
C ILE A 567 4.68 -25.92 -4.09
N ALA A 568 4.04 -25.82 -5.26
CA ALA A 568 3.25 -24.68 -5.67
C ALA A 568 2.03 -25.14 -6.48
N LYS A 569 1.10 -24.22 -6.79
CA LYS A 569 0.05 -24.56 -7.76
C LYS A 569 0.67 -24.94 -9.10
N PHE A 570 0.12 -25.95 -9.77
CA PHE A 570 0.67 -26.63 -10.96
C PHE A 570 1.98 -27.41 -10.71
N ALA A 571 2.44 -27.47 -9.48
CA ALA A 571 3.56 -28.31 -9.04
C ALA A 571 3.24 -28.94 -7.68
N ALA A 572 2.08 -29.60 -7.56
CA ALA A 572 1.59 -30.17 -6.29
C ALA A 572 2.48 -31.31 -5.77
N GLY A 573 3.17 -32.05 -6.64
CA GLY A 573 4.17 -33.08 -6.31
C GLY A 573 5.58 -32.53 -6.10
N GLY A 574 5.77 -31.22 -6.16
CA GLY A 574 7.08 -30.56 -6.20
C GLY A 574 7.52 -30.27 -7.62
N LYS A 575 8.20 -29.14 -7.83
CA LYS A 575 8.74 -28.77 -9.13
C LYS A 575 9.92 -29.69 -9.50
N GLU A 576 9.86 -30.29 -10.67
CA GLU A 576 10.86 -31.27 -11.13
C GLU A 576 12.17 -30.61 -11.60
N THR A 577 12.09 -29.41 -12.17
CA THR A 577 13.23 -28.71 -12.78
C THR A 577 13.86 -27.69 -11.84
N LYS A 578 15.16 -27.41 -12.03
CA LYS A 578 15.86 -26.36 -11.30
C LYS A 578 15.32 -24.97 -11.64
N LYS A 579 15.55 -24.01 -10.75
CA LYS A 579 15.34 -22.58 -10.99
C LYS A 579 16.17 -22.15 -12.20
N LYS A 580 15.55 -21.42 -13.13
CA LYS A 580 16.24 -20.74 -14.24
C LYS A 580 17.19 -19.69 -13.65
N ASP A 581 18.42 -19.66 -14.12
CA ASP A 581 19.39 -18.64 -13.71
C ASP A 581 19.32 -17.43 -14.65
N LEU A 582 18.39 -16.52 -14.35
CA LEU A 582 18.18 -15.31 -15.15
C LEU A 582 19.40 -14.38 -15.10
N GLY A 583 20.05 -14.29 -13.93
CA GLY A 583 21.23 -13.47 -13.76
C GLY A 583 22.39 -13.94 -14.63
N LEU A 584 22.69 -15.25 -14.63
CA LEU A 584 23.75 -15.83 -15.47
C LEU A 584 23.45 -15.62 -16.97
N MET A 585 22.18 -15.76 -17.38
CA MET A 585 21.79 -15.52 -18.77
C MET A 585 22.03 -14.06 -19.17
N ALA A 586 21.67 -13.10 -18.33
CA ALA A 586 21.93 -11.68 -18.58
C ALA A 586 23.43 -11.35 -18.60
N MET A 587 24.22 -11.98 -17.73
CA MET A 587 25.69 -11.82 -17.72
C MET A 587 26.36 -12.32 -19.02
N SER A 588 25.73 -13.22 -19.76
CA SER A 588 26.29 -13.74 -21.03
C SER A 588 26.49 -12.66 -22.10
N TYR A 589 25.79 -11.54 -22.02
CA TYR A 589 25.99 -10.37 -22.89
C TYR A 589 27.32 -9.63 -22.65
N GLY A 590 27.93 -9.80 -21.47
CA GLY A 590 29.25 -9.23 -21.13
C GLY A 590 29.25 -7.73 -20.76
N TYR A 591 28.23 -6.99 -21.13
CA TYR A 591 28.09 -5.55 -20.83
C TYR A 591 26.90 -5.24 -19.91
N VAL A 592 26.08 -6.22 -19.54
CA VAL A 592 24.96 -6.05 -18.62
C VAL A 592 25.47 -6.18 -17.17
N TYR A 593 25.27 -5.14 -16.38
CA TYR A 593 25.52 -5.22 -14.93
C TYR A 593 24.40 -6.01 -14.27
N VAL A 594 24.76 -7.04 -13.51
CA VAL A 594 23.79 -7.92 -12.82
C VAL A 594 24.09 -7.95 -11.33
N ALA A 595 23.06 -7.69 -10.52
CA ALA A 595 23.14 -7.85 -9.07
C ALA A 595 21.96 -8.71 -8.57
N GLN A 596 22.26 -9.69 -7.73
CA GLN A 596 21.27 -10.42 -6.95
C GLN A 596 21.40 -10.01 -5.50
N VAL A 597 20.35 -9.43 -4.94
CA VAL A 597 20.37 -8.82 -3.62
C VAL A 597 19.25 -9.35 -2.74
N ALA A 598 19.50 -9.40 -1.43
CA ALA A 598 18.51 -9.71 -0.42
C ALA A 598 18.70 -8.75 0.76
N MET A 599 17.78 -7.79 0.90
CA MET A 599 17.85 -6.73 1.91
C MET A 599 17.99 -7.27 3.34
N GLY A 600 17.33 -8.40 3.63
CA GLY A 600 17.42 -9.06 4.93
C GLY A 600 18.74 -9.80 5.19
N ALA A 601 19.50 -10.14 4.14
CA ALA A 601 20.80 -10.80 4.25
C ALA A 601 21.93 -9.76 4.35
N ASP A 602 21.97 -8.80 3.42
CA ASP A 602 22.96 -7.72 3.41
C ASP A 602 22.34 -6.41 2.88
N PRO A 603 21.86 -5.54 3.78
CA PRO A 603 21.31 -4.25 3.38
C PRO A 603 22.35 -3.29 2.78
N ALA A 604 23.63 -3.46 3.10
CA ALA A 604 24.69 -2.62 2.54
C ALA A 604 25.01 -3.01 1.09
N GLN A 605 24.97 -4.30 0.77
CA GLN A 605 25.07 -4.80 -0.61
C GLN A 605 23.86 -4.32 -1.44
N THR A 606 22.67 -4.39 -0.86
CA THR A 606 21.43 -3.93 -1.53
C THR A 606 21.49 -2.45 -1.89
N LEU A 607 22.13 -1.63 -1.04
CA LEU A 607 22.27 -0.19 -1.27
C LEU A 607 23.30 0.15 -2.35
N LYS A 608 24.38 -0.66 -2.48
CA LYS A 608 25.42 -0.47 -3.50
C LYS A 608 24.92 -0.76 -4.90
#